data_5b3c625f8b76744d41361e8d4f72c6e4
#
_entry.id   5b3c625f8b76744d41361e8d4f72c6e4
#
_cell.length_a   1.000
_cell.length_b   1.000
_cell.length_c   1.000
_cell.angle_alpha   90.00
_cell.angle_beta   90.00
_cell.angle_gamma   90.00
#
_symmetry.space_group_name_H-M   'P 1'
#
loop_
_entity.id
_entity.type
_entity.pdbx_description
1 polymer ?
#
loop_
_entity_poly.entity_id
_entity_poly.type
_entity_poly.pdbx_seq_one_letter_code
_entity_poly.pdbx_strand_id
1 'polypeptide(L)'
;MDAAAKQQLIRRIARENEDSTDGAKILWSRHAITELVNEDWEREAVEQGLQTCEVVEDYPQIHRRLPDCLVLSWLSSQEPFHAVVALDESQDRLLIVTVYSPSNWEWEDDQRTRRH
;
A
#
# COMPACT_ATOMS: atom_id res chain seq x y z
N MET A 1 14.99 8.21 1.79
CA MET A 1 14.04 7.63 2.77
C MET A 1 14.21 6.12 2.73
N ASP A 2 14.47 5.50 3.86
CA ASP A 2 14.63 4.05 3.94
C ASP A 2 13.29 3.35 4.18
N ALA A 3 13.31 2.02 4.20
CA ALA A 3 12.10 1.22 4.35
C ALA A 3 11.33 1.55 5.64
N ALA A 4 12.05 1.71 6.74
CA ALA A 4 11.42 2.03 8.03
C ALA A 4 10.73 3.39 7.99
N ALA A 5 11.37 4.38 7.39
CA ALA A 5 10.79 5.71 7.24
C ALA A 5 9.56 5.70 6.33
N LYS A 6 9.62 4.94 5.23
CA LYS A 6 8.47 4.77 4.33
C LYS A 6 7.29 4.13 5.07
N GLN A 7 7.56 3.09 5.83
CA GLN A 7 6.53 2.37 6.58
C GLN A 7 5.83 3.29 7.58
N GLN A 8 6.60 4.06 8.33
CA GLN A 8 6.03 4.96 9.32
C GLN A 8 5.22 6.08 8.67
N LEU A 9 5.70 6.62 7.55
CA LEU A 9 4.98 7.67 6.83
C LEU A 9 3.65 7.15 6.28
N ILE A 10 3.66 5.94 5.69
CA ILE A 10 2.43 5.32 5.17
C ILE A 10 1.42 5.13 6.31
N ARG A 11 1.86 4.56 7.42
CA ARG A 11 0.99 4.31 8.57
C ARG A 11 0.38 5.61 9.11
N ARG A 12 1.20 6.66 9.23
CA ARG A 12 0.74 7.96 9.73
C ARG A 12 -0.29 8.58 8.79
N ILE A 13 0.02 8.65 7.50
CA ILE A 13 -0.90 9.28 6.53
C ILE A 13 -2.20 8.48 6.44
N ALA A 14 -2.14 7.15 6.47
CA ALA A 14 -3.34 6.32 6.44
C ALA A 14 -4.23 6.56 7.66
N ARG A 15 -3.61 6.74 8.82
CA ARG A 15 -4.35 7.05 10.05
C ARG A 15 -5.01 8.42 9.97
N GLU A 16 -4.27 9.42 9.48
CA GLU A 16 -4.80 10.77 9.29
C GLU A 16 -5.90 10.82 8.24
N ASN A 17 -5.78 10.00 7.21
CA ASN A 17 -6.80 9.91 6.16
C ASN A 17 -8.15 9.44 6.70
N GLU A 18 -8.15 8.49 7.64
CA GLU A 18 -9.38 8.01 8.26
C GLU A 18 -10.12 9.12 8.99
N ASP A 19 -9.36 10.01 9.64
CA ASP A 19 -9.93 11.11 10.41
C ASP A 19 -10.16 12.38 9.59
N SER A 20 -9.77 12.39 8.31
CA SER A 20 -9.81 13.59 7.49
C SER A 20 -11.24 13.89 7.01
N THR A 21 -11.64 15.16 7.12
CA THR A 21 -12.91 15.65 6.60
C THR A 21 -12.70 16.54 5.36
N ASP A 22 -11.44 16.87 5.05
CA ASP A 22 -11.11 17.90 4.06
C ASP A 22 -10.68 17.34 2.71
N GLY A 23 -10.79 16.03 2.52
CA GLY A 23 -10.39 15.38 1.29
C GLY A 23 -9.47 14.20 1.54
N ALA A 24 -9.31 13.39 0.53
CA ALA A 24 -8.56 12.15 0.65
C ALA A 24 -7.06 12.41 0.69
N LYS A 25 -6.38 11.81 1.64
CA LYS A 25 -4.92 11.78 1.68
C LYS A 25 -4.36 10.55 0.96
N ILE A 26 -5.22 9.64 0.55
CA ILE A 26 -4.85 8.44 -0.21
C ILE A 26 -5.53 8.51 -1.57
N LEU A 27 -4.71 8.61 -2.61
CA LEU A 27 -5.18 8.61 -3.98
C LEU A 27 -4.99 7.22 -4.58
N TRP A 28 -5.79 6.90 -5.57
CA TRP A 28 -5.78 5.59 -6.21
C TRP A 28 -5.55 5.76 -7.71
N SER A 29 -4.60 5.00 -8.25
CA SER A 29 -4.41 4.95 -9.69
C SER A 29 -5.61 4.24 -10.33
N ARG A 30 -5.81 4.49 -11.63
CA ARG A 30 -6.85 3.80 -12.39
C ARG A 30 -6.65 2.27 -12.35
N HIS A 31 -5.40 1.85 -12.49
CA HIS A 31 -5.04 0.42 -12.44
C HIS A 31 -5.41 -0.18 -11.09
N ALA A 32 -5.08 0.51 -10.00
CA ALA A 32 -5.38 0.02 -8.65
C ALA A 32 -6.90 -0.10 -8.42
N ILE A 33 -7.68 0.86 -8.92
CA ILE A 33 -9.14 0.78 -8.82
C ILE A 33 -9.67 -0.44 -9.57
N THR A 34 -9.14 -0.74 -10.76
CA THR A 34 -9.53 -1.93 -11.51
C THR A 34 -9.21 -3.20 -10.74
N GLU A 35 -8.04 -3.27 -10.12
CA GLU A 35 -7.65 -4.43 -9.31
C GLU A 35 -8.56 -4.59 -8.09
N LEU A 36 -8.90 -3.49 -7.46
CA LEU A 36 -9.81 -3.48 -6.31
C LEU A 36 -11.16 -4.11 -6.67
N VAL A 37 -11.70 -3.72 -7.82
CA VAL A 37 -12.97 -4.28 -8.32
C VAL A 37 -12.82 -5.77 -8.62
N ASN A 38 -11.72 -6.18 -9.25
CA ASN A 38 -11.48 -7.59 -9.58
C ASN A 38 -11.38 -8.47 -8.34
N GLU A 39 -10.82 -7.93 -7.25
CA GLU A 39 -10.69 -8.66 -5.98
C GLU A 39 -11.96 -8.57 -5.13
N ASP A 40 -12.90 -7.74 -5.53
CA ASP A 40 -14.13 -7.48 -4.77
C ASP A 40 -13.81 -6.94 -3.36
N TRP A 41 -12.83 -6.05 -3.29
CA TRP A 41 -12.43 -5.40 -2.03
C TRP A 41 -12.97 -3.98 -1.98
N GLU A 42 -13.25 -3.53 -0.76
CA GLU A 42 -13.63 -2.14 -0.50
C GLU A 42 -12.38 -1.27 -0.38
N ARG A 43 -12.41 -0.09 -0.97
CA ARG A 43 -11.30 0.86 -0.91
C ARG A 43 -10.96 1.20 0.55
N GLU A 44 -11.98 1.46 1.36
CA GLU A 44 -11.81 1.83 2.76
C GLU A 44 -11.14 0.72 3.57
N ALA A 45 -11.41 -0.54 3.24
CA ALA A 45 -10.80 -1.68 3.91
C ALA A 45 -9.29 -1.72 3.68
N VAL A 46 -8.87 -1.47 2.43
CA VAL A 46 -7.44 -1.41 2.09
C VAL A 46 -6.79 -0.21 2.78
N GLU A 47 -7.44 0.95 2.74
CA GLU A 47 -6.92 2.18 3.37
C GLU A 47 -6.74 1.98 4.88
N GLN A 48 -7.68 1.33 5.54
CA GLN A 48 -7.56 0.97 6.95
C GLN A 48 -6.38 0.03 7.20
N GLY A 49 -6.22 -0.97 6.34
CA GLY A 49 -5.12 -1.93 6.46
C GLY A 49 -3.75 -1.26 6.39
N LEU A 50 -3.63 -0.17 5.64
CA LEU A 50 -2.35 0.55 5.53
C LEU A 50 -1.89 1.16 6.85
N GLN A 51 -2.78 1.33 7.82
CA GLN A 51 -2.42 1.86 9.15
C GLN A 51 -1.50 0.92 9.92
N THR A 52 -1.47 -0.36 9.56
CA THR A 52 -0.64 -1.37 10.21
C THR A 52 0.21 -2.13 9.22
N CYS A 53 0.41 -1.58 8.03
CA CYS A 53 1.15 -2.25 6.96
C CYS A 53 2.63 -2.40 7.29
N GLU A 54 3.27 -3.30 6.57
CA GLU A 54 4.69 -3.59 6.70
C GLU A 54 5.33 -3.50 5.32
N VAL A 55 6.44 -2.76 5.20
CA VAL A 55 7.19 -2.71 3.95
C VAL A 55 7.90 -4.05 3.76
N VAL A 56 7.64 -4.73 2.67
CA VAL A 56 8.26 -6.02 2.34
C VAL A 56 9.27 -5.91 1.21
N GLU A 57 9.15 -4.90 0.35
CA GLU A 57 10.17 -4.58 -0.66
C GLU A 57 10.32 -3.08 -0.76
N ASP A 58 11.55 -2.60 -0.59
CA ASP A 58 11.87 -1.19 -0.74
C ASP A 58 12.45 -0.99 -2.13
N TYR A 59 11.85 -0.08 -2.90
CA TYR A 59 12.28 0.13 -4.28
C TYR A 59 13.20 1.34 -4.39
N PRO A 60 14.30 1.23 -5.16
CA PRO A 60 15.16 2.38 -5.40
C PRO A 60 14.45 3.40 -6.29
N GLN A 61 14.64 4.67 -6.01
CA GLN A 61 14.03 5.74 -6.79
C GLN A 61 14.85 6.04 -8.04
N ILE A 62 14.85 5.07 -8.97
CA ILE A 62 15.54 5.19 -10.25
C ILE A 62 14.43 5.41 -11.30
N HIS A 63 14.47 6.53 -12.00
CA HIS A 63 13.49 6.87 -13.04
C HIS A 63 12.04 7.04 -12.53
N ARG A 64 11.85 7.19 -11.22
CA ARG A 64 10.52 7.39 -10.62
C ARG A 64 10.46 8.76 -9.99
N ARG A 65 9.30 9.40 -10.12
CA ARG A 65 9.10 10.75 -9.59
C ARG A 65 8.99 10.77 -8.07
N LEU A 66 8.37 9.73 -7.52
CA LEU A 66 8.12 9.62 -6.08
C LEU A 66 8.76 8.37 -5.52
N PRO A 67 9.23 8.41 -4.27
CA PRO A 67 9.61 7.18 -3.58
C PRO A 67 8.44 6.22 -3.50
N ASP A 68 8.71 4.92 -3.61
CA ASP A 68 7.67 3.90 -3.49
C ASP A 68 8.20 2.64 -2.84
N CYS A 69 7.28 1.76 -2.48
CA CYS A 69 7.61 0.47 -1.86
C CYS A 69 6.43 -0.48 -2.00
N LEU A 70 6.69 -1.76 -1.77
CA LEU A 70 5.65 -2.78 -1.67
C LEU A 70 5.36 -3.03 -0.21
N VAL A 71 4.09 -2.99 0.15
CA VAL A 71 3.66 -3.26 1.53
C VAL A 71 2.76 -4.49 1.58
N LEU A 72 2.78 -5.13 2.75
CA LEU A 72 1.86 -6.21 3.12
C LEU A 72 0.96 -5.71 4.23
N SER A 73 -0.32 -6.00 4.15
CA SER A 73 -1.22 -5.87 5.28
C SER A 73 -2.40 -6.82 5.10
N TRP A 74 -3.36 -6.71 5.99
CA TRP A 74 -4.53 -7.58 6.00
C TRP A 74 -5.81 -6.76 6.05
N LEU A 75 -6.81 -7.24 5.33
CA LEU A 75 -8.17 -6.74 5.44
C LEU A 75 -8.78 -7.23 6.76
N SER A 76 -9.88 -6.63 7.18
CA SER A 76 -10.59 -7.07 8.38
C SER A 76 -11.08 -8.52 8.27
N SER A 77 -11.25 -9.02 7.04
CA SER A 77 -11.60 -10.41 6.76
C SER A 77 -10.44 -11.39 6.99
N GLN A 78 -9.25 -10.88 7.35
CA GLN A 78 -8.01 -11.65 7.52
C GLN A 78 -7.36 -12.08 6.19
N GLU A 79 -7.84 -11.54 5.07
CA GLU A 79 -7.19 -11.77 3.78
C GLU A 79 -5.96 -10.86 3.66
N PRO A 80 -4.80 -11.41 3.26
CA PRO A 80 -3.62 -10.57 3.03
C PRO A 80 -3.74 -9.81 1.71
N PHE A 81 -3.15 -8.62 1.67
CA PHE A 81 -3.00 -7.90 0.41
C PHE A 81 -1.61 -7.30 0.31
N HIS A 82 -1.14 -7.17 -0.93
CA HIS A 82 0.04 -6.40 -1.27
C HIS A 82 -0.39 -5.13 -1.98
N ALA A 83 0.32 -4.04 -1.73
CA ALA A 83 0.10 -2.79 -2.44
C ALA A 83 1.43 -2.11 -2.74
N VAL A 84 1.57 -1.60 -3.95
CA VAL A 84 2.66 -0.68 -4.26
C VAL A 84 2.15 0.72 -3.94
N VAL A 85 2.85 1.40 -3.04
CA VAL A 85 2.46 2.71 -2.52
C VAL A 85 3.56 3.70 -2.86
N ALA A 86 3.21 4.79 -3.52
CA ALA A 86 4.10 5.93 -3.75
C ALA A 86 3.80 7.01 -2.70
N LEU A 87 4.88 7.66 -2.23
CA LEU A 87 4.79 8.63 -1.14
C LEU A 87 5.05 10.04 -1.68
N ASP A 88 4.06 10.90 -1.56
CA ASP A 88 4.16 12.29 -1.95
C ASP A 88 4.31 13.14 -0.69
N GLU A 89 5.55 13.30 -0.24
CA GLU A 89 5.84 14.02 0.99
C GLU A 89 5.44 15.50 0.89
N SER A 90 5.64 16.11 -0.26
CA SER A 90 5.37 17.54 -0.43
C SER A 90 3.88 17.85 -0.28
N GLN A 91 3.01 16.92 -0.61
CA GLN A 91 1.56 17.06 -0.49
C GLN A 91 1.01 16.30 0.71
N ASP A 92 1.86 15.61 1.44
CA ASP A 92 1.51 14.80 2.61
C ASP A 92 0.39 13.81 2.29
N ARG A 93 0.59 13.01 1.23
CA ARG A 93 -0.41 12.05 0.76
C ARG A 93 0.26 10.85 0.12
N LEU A 94 -0.53 9.80 -0.09
CA LEU A 94 -0.10 8.54 -0.70
C LEU A 94 -0.82 8.34 -2.03
N LEU A 95 -0.17 7.57 -2.93
CA LEU A 95 -0.81 7.08 -4.14
C LEU A 95 -0.71 5.56 -4.16
N ILE A 96 -1.85 4.87 -4.22
CA ILE A 96 -1.88 3.43 -4.41
C ILE A 96 -1.72 3.16 -5.91
N VAL A 97 -0.57 2.60 -6.27
CA VAL A 97 -0.23 2.33 -7.67
C VAL A 97 -0.84 1.01 -8.13
N THR A 98 -0.75 -0.01 -7.27
CA THR A 98 -1.33 -1.32 -7.53
C THR A 98 -1.69 -1.99 -6.20
N VAL A 99 -2.67 -2.89 -6.24
CA VAL A 99 -3.08 -3.68 -5.07
C VAL A 99 -3.51 -5.05 -5.58
N TYR A 100 -3.14 -6.11 -4.85
CA TYR A 100 -3.47 -7.47 -5.28
C TYR A 100 -3.39 -8.45 -4.11
N SER A 101 -4.01 -9.61 -4.30
CA SER A 101 -3.84 -10.74 -3.39
C SER A 101 -2.49 -11.40 -3.72
N PRO A 102 -1.56 -11.54 -2.75
CA PRO A 102 -0.26 -12.16 -3.05
C PRO A 102 -0.44 -13.61 -3.45
N SER A 103 0.14 -13.98 -4.60
CA SER A 103 0.00 -15.32 -5.13
C SER A 103 1.00 -16.28 -4.48
N ASN A 104 0.60 -17.55 -4.31
CA ASN A 104 1.48 -18.58 -3.80
C ASN A 104 2.59 -18.95 -4.78
N TRP A 105 2.49 -18.53 -6.03
CA TRP A 105 3.52 -18.75 -7.04
C TRP A 105 4.74 -17.85 -6.83
N GLU A 106 4.50 -16.63 -6.34
CA GLU A 106 5.55 -15.63 -6.20
C GLU A 106 6.02 -15.46 -4.76
N TRP A 107 5.16 -15.83 -3.79
CA TRP A 107 5.42 -15.54 -2.37
C TRP A 107 5.35 -16.80 -1.53
N GLU A 108 6.23 -16.86 -0.51
CA GLU A 108 6.17 -17.90 0.51
C GLU A 108 4.92 -17.69 1.38
N ASP A 109 4.64 -18.65 2.25
CA ASP A 109 3.44 -18.61 3.09
C ASP A 109 3.39 -17.40 4.03
N ASP A 110 4.55 -16.79 4.32
CA ASP A 110 4.60 -15.57 5.14
C ASP A 110 4.18 -14.33 4.38
N GLN A 111 3.99 -14.40 3.05
CA GLN A 111 3.62 -13.31 2.16
C GLN A 111 4.68 -12.20 2.08
N ARG A 112 5.84 -12.39 2.70
CA ARG A 112 6.94 -11.42 2.77
C ARG A 112 8.14 -11.83 1.94
N THR A 113 8.33 -13.12 1.72
CA THR A 113 9.50 -13.68 1.06
C THR A 113 9.12 -14.16 -0.33
N ARG A 114 9.84 -13.67 -1.35
CA ARG A 114 9.60 -14.14 -2.71
C ARG A 114 10.10 -15.57 -2.88
N ARG A 115 9.34 -16.36 -3.61
CA ARG A 115 9.78 -17.69 -4.01
C ARG A 115 10.83 -17.57 -5.11
N HIS A 116 11.79 -18.46 -5.09
CA HIS A 116 12.88 -18.51 -6.07
C HIS A 116 12.66 -19.61 -7.08
#